data_c5a25d0a454139dd4e7fc754eb3de6eb
#
_entry.id   c5a25d0a454139dd4e7fc754eb3de6eb
#
_cell.length_a   1.000
_cell.length_b   1.000
_cell.length_c   1.000
_cell.angle_alpha   90.00
_cell.angle_beta   90.00
_cell.angle_gamma   90.00
#
_symmetry.space_group_name_H-M   'P 1'
#
loop_
_entity.id
_entity.type
_entity.pdbx_description
1 polymer ?
#
loop_
_entity_poly.entity_id
_entity_poly.type
_entity_poly.pdbx_seq_one_letter_code
_entity_poly.pdbx_strand_id
1 'polypeptide(L)'
;RDSFYMGFFDKKYCDVCGEKIGLLGNRKLEDGNLCKECASKLSPFFSDRKSSTVEEIKQQLAYREENRQQLAGFRATRIIGDRMKVMVDELGNRFIVTSSNDILKANPDIISISDVISCNLDLKMEDTELKQEDAQGKEVSYNPPRYCYSYNFFIEISVRNPWFSQIRFRLNSSDIEIVDEFTGAGMG
;
A
#
# COMPACT_ATOMS: atom_id res chain seq x y z
N ARG A 1 -26.84 -10.10 -44.70
CA ARG A 1 -27.32 -9.15 -43.68
C ARG A 1 -26.69 -9.56 -42.35
N ASP A 2 -25.45 -9.17 -42.22
CA ASP A 2 -24.71 -9.40 -41.01
C ASP A 2 -25.00 -8.30 -40.03
N SER A 3 -25.83 -8.61 -39.11
CA SER A 3 -26.15 -7.81 -37.95
C SER A 3 -24.86 -7.60 -37.14
N PHE A 4 -24.29 -6.43 -37.25
CA PHE A 4 -23.27 -5.92 -36.33
C PHE A 4 -23.93 -5.68 -34.96
N TYR A 5 -24.24 -6.75 -34.26
CA TYR A 5 -24.35 -6.70 -32.81
C TYR A 5 -22.97 -7.01 -32.23
N MET A 6 -22.12 -6.00 -32.19
CA MET A 6 -20.97 -5.98 -31.28
C MET A 6 -21.54 -6.05 -29.88
N GLY A 7 -21.60 -7.26 -29.36
CA GLY A 7 -22.19 -7.51 -28.06
C GLY A 7 -21.40 -6.81 -26.99
N PHE A 8 -22.08 -5.99 -26.20
CA PHE A 8 -21.63 -5.42 -24.93
C PHE A 8 -21.17 -6.50 -23.91
N PHE A 9 -21.15 -7.77 -24.30
CA PHE A 9 -20.88 -8.95 -23.49
C PHE A 9 -19.83 -9.87 -24.13
N ASP A 10 -18.76 -9.32 -24.70
CA ASP A 10 -17.65 -10.16 -25.11
C ASP A 10 -17.05 -10.84 -23.89
N LYS A 11 -17.07 -12.17 -23.92
CA LYS A 11 -16.45 -13.00 -22.88
C LYS A 11 -14.96 -12.77 -22.89
N LYS A 12 -14.41 -12.34 -21.74
CA LYS A 12 -12.98 -12.16 -21.54
C LYS A 12 -12.43 -13.29 -20.72
N TYR A 13 -11.24 -13.71 -21.06
CA TYR A 13 -10.49 -14.75 -20.37
C TYR A 13 -9.15 -14.22 -19.90
N CYS A 14 -8.70 -14.72 -18.76
CA CYS A 14 -7.39 -14.37 -18.24
C CYS A 14 -6.27 -14.96 -19.13
N ASP A 15 -5.37 -14.11 -19.58
CA ASP A 15 -4.25 -14.54 -20.43
C ASP A 15 -3.15 -15.30 -19.64
N VAL A 16 -3.27 -15.39 -18.32
CA VAL A 16 -2.35 -16.13 -17.46
C VAL A 16 -2.92 -17.49 -17.07
N CYS A 17 -4.11 -17.56 -16.47
CA CYS A 17 -4.69 -18.82 -15.98
C CYS A 17 -5.80 -19.40 -16.87
N GLY A 18 -6.24 -18.68 -17.89
CA GLY A 18 -7.29 -19.12 -18.79
C GLY A 18 -8.73 -19.05 -18.26
N GLU A 19 -8.92 -18.66 -17.01
CA GLU A 19 -10.24 -18.56 -16.39
C GLU A 19 -11.07 -17.42 -16.99
N LYS A 20 -12.37 -17.62 -17.06
CA LYS A 20 -13.30 -16.60 -17.52
C LYS A 20 -13.35 -15.43 -16.53
N ILE A 21 -13.25 -14.23 -17.05
CA ILE A 21 -13.31 -13.00 -16.26
C ILE A 21 -14.76 -12.50 -16.21
N GLY A 22 -15.28 -12.28 -14.99
CA GLY A 22 -16.61 -11.70 -14.79
C GLY A 22 -16.71 -10.24 -15.24
N LEU A 23 -17.91 -9.71 -15.27
CA LEU A 23 -18.24 -8.40 -15.85
C LEU A 23 -17.37 -7.23 -15.37
N LEU A 24 -17.00 -7.21 -14.11
CA LEU A 24 -16.17 -6.16 -13.49
C LEU A 24 -14.81 -6.67 -13.01
N GLY A 25 -14.46 -7.90 -13.39
CA GLY A 25 -13.28 -8.58 -12.87
C GLY A 25 -12.00 -8.35 -13.65
N ASN A 26 -12.08 -7.75 -14.85
CA ASN A 26 -10.90 -7.60 -15.70
C ASN A 26 -9.93 -6.55 -15.14
N ARG A 27 -8.72 -6.98 -14.90
CA ARG A 27 -7.56 -6.15 -14.59
C ARG A 27 -6.72 -6.01 -15.86
N LYS A 28 -7.13 -5.11 -16.75
CA LYS A 28 -6.55 -4.93 -18.08
C LYS A 28 -5.03 -4.72 -18.04
N LEU A 29 -4.34 -5.40 -18.95
CA LEU A 29 -2.92 -5.23 -19.25
C LEU A 29 -2.74 -4.41 -20.53
N GLU A 30 -1.49 -4.10 -20.90
CA GLU A 30 -1.20 -3.38 -22.13
C GLU A 30 -1.70 -4.16 -23.36
N ASP A 31 -1.46 -5.45 -23.40
CA ASP A 31 -1.75 -6.35 -24.52
C ASP A 31 -2.67 -7.53 -24.18
N GLY A 32 -3.37 -7.48 -23.05
CA GLY A 32 -4.21 -8.60 -22.65
C GLY A 32 -5.07 -8.35 -21.43
N ASN A 33 -5.63 -9.44 -20.90
CA ASN A 33 -6.56 -9.45 -19.78
C ASN A 33 -6.01 -10.28 -18.62
N LEU A 34 -6.31 -9.84 -17.40
CA LEU A 34 -5.90 -10.50 -16.18
C LEU A 34 -7.08 -10.63 -15.23
N CYS A 35 -7.31 -11.82 -14.69
CA CYS A 35 -8.35 -12.02 -13.69
C CYS A 35 -7.93 -11.42 -12.33
N LYS A 36 -8.92 -11.17 -11.49
CA LYS A 36 -8.73 -10.61 -10.14
C LYS A 36 -7.82 -11.48 -9.28
N GLU A 37 -7.94 -12.81 -9.39
CA GLU A 37 -7.14 -13.74 -8.62
C GLU A 37 -5.66 -13.69 -9.02
N CYS A 38 -5.35 -13.74 -10.31
CA CYS A 38 -3.97 -13.59 -10.79
C CYS A 38 -3.40 -12.22 -10.43
N ALA A 39 -4.18 -11.16 -10.55
CA ALA A 39 -3.76 -9.81 -10.15
C ALA A 39 -3.43 -9.73 -8.65
N SER A 40 -4.15 -10.44 -7.81
CA SER A 40 -3.90 -10.46 -6.35
C SER A 40 -2.57 -11.11 -5.95
N LYS A 41 -1.98 -11.90 -6.84
CA LYS A 41 -0.68 -12.55 -6.64
C LYS A 41 0.51 -11.65 -6.97
N LEU A 42 0.28 -10.53 -7.64
CA LEU A 42 1.32 -9.55 -7.93
C LEU A 42 1.79 -8.87 -6.65
N SER A 43 2.98 -8.28 -6.68
CA SER A 43 3.50 -7.53 -5.54
C SER A 43 2.57 -6.36 -5.19
N PRO A 44 2.26 -6.12 -3.91
CA PRO A 44 1.47 -4.97 -3.49
C PRO A 44 2.17 -3.62 -3.75
N PHE A 45 3.48 -3.63 -3.98
CA PHE A 45 4.27 -2.45 -4.31
C PHE A 45 4.37 -2.17 -5.81
N PHE A 46 3.85 -3.06 -6.62
CA PHE A 46 3.80 -2.92 -8.07
C PHE A 46 2.58 -2.13 -8.50
N SER A 47 2.78 -1.06 -9.27
CA SER A 47 1.71 -0.14 -9.69
C SER A 47 1.52 -0.06 -11.22
N ASP A 48 2.43 -0.61 -12.01
CA ASP A 48 2.47 -0.42 -13.47
C ASP A 48 1.76 -1.52 -14.26
N ARG A 49 0.78 -2.19 -13.65
CA ARG A 49 0.05 -3.29 -14.29
C ARG A 49 -0.58 -2.91 -15.62
N LYS A 50 -1.18 -1.73 -15.73
CA LYS A 50 -1.89 -1.29 -16.95
C LYS A 50 -0.95 -1.11 -18.14
N SER A 51 0.30 -0.77 -17.88
CA SER A 51 1.34 -0.58 -18.89
C SER A 51 2.25 -1.80 -19.04
N SER A 52 1.91 -2.91 -18.39
CA SER A 52 2.66 -4.15 -18.45
C SER A 52 2.05 -5.12 -19.44
N THR A 53 2.92 -5.87 -20.14
CA THR A 53 2.50 -6.91 -21.06
C THR A 53 2.14 -8.21 -20.31
N VAL A 54 1.42 -9.10 -20.97
CA VAL A 54 1.13 -10.45 -20.45
C VAL A 54 2.42 -11.18 -20.07
N GLU A 55 3.45 -11.06 -20.90
CA GLU A 55 4.74 -11.71 -20.67
C GLU A 55 5.43 -11.17 -19.41
N GLU A 56 5.44 -9.85 -19.23
CA GLU A 56 5.98 -9.21 -18.01
C GLU A 56 5.24 -9.65 -16.75
N ILE A 57 3.91 -9.76 -16.83
CA ILE A 57 3.10 -10.24 -15.71
C ILE A 57 3.42 -11.70 -15.39
N LYS A 58 3.58 -12.56 -16.38
CA LYS A 58 4.00 -13.95 -16.17
C LYS A 58 5.38 -14.04 -15.50
N GLN A 59 6.31 -13.20 -15.89
CA GLN A 59 7.63 -13.13 -15.28
C GLN A 59 7.53 -12.67 -13.81
N GLN A 60 6.70 -11.68 -13.52
CA GLN A 60 6.49 -11.26 -12.13
C GLN A 60 5.84 -12.36 -11.28
N LEU A 61 4.87 -13.08 -11.83
CA LEU A 61 4.24 -14.19 -11.10
C LEU A 61 5.24 -15.32 -10.80
N ALA A 62 6.18 -15.59 -11.70
CA ALA A 62 7.27 -16.51 -11.43
C ALA A 62 8.19 -16.01 -10.31
N TYR A 63 8.53 -14.73 -10.32
CA TYR A 63 9.25 -14.06 -9.24
C TYR A 63 8.52 -14.17 -7.89
N ARG A 64 7.20 -13.97 -7.89
CA ARG A 64 6.36 -14.08 -6.68
C ARG A 64 6.35 -15.49 -6.13
N GLU A 65 6.35 -16.51 -6.97
CA GLU A 65 6.41 -17.91 -6.53
C GLU A 65 7.79 -18.26 -5.97
N GLU A 66 8.86 -17.80 -6.59
CA GLU A 66 10.21 -17.94 -6.04
C GLU A 66 10.35 -17.25 -4.68
N ASN A 67 9.78 -16.05 -4.55
CA ASN A 67 9.74 -15.32 -3.28
C ASN A 67 9.06 -16.14 -2.17
N ARG A 68 7.95 -16.79 -2.49
CA ARG A 68 7.23 -17.67 -1.56
C ARG A 68 8.11 -18.81 -1.05
N GLN A 69 8.87 -19.43 -1.95
CA GLN A 69 9.80 -20.51 -1.58
C GLN A 69 10.92 -19.99 -0.67
N GLN A 70 11.46 -18.82 -0.96
CA GLN A 70 12.51 -18.20 -0.15
C GLN A 70 12.02 -17.81 1.25
N LEU A 71 10.74 -17.44 1.41
CA LEU A 71 10.15 -17.11 2.71
C LEU A 71 10.20 -18.26 3.71
N ALA A 72 10.21 -19.50 3.24
CA ALA A 72 10.35 -20.67 4.12
C ALA A 72 11.67 -20.66 4.91
N GLY A 73 12.71 -20.04 4.35
CA GLY A 73 14.01 -19.87 5.02
C GLY A 73 14.21 -18.53 5.71
N PHE A 74 13.22 -17.65 5.68
CA PHE A 74 13.28 -16.34 6.34
C PHE A 74 13.16 -16.49 7.87
N ARG A 75 14.10 -15.89 8.59
CA ARG A 75 14.13 -15.92 10.07
C ARG A 75 14.23 -14.50 10.59
N ALA A 76 13.11 -13.95 11.03
CA ALA A 76 13.07 -12.62 11.62
C ALA A 76 13.85 -12.60 12.95
N THR A 77 14.89 -11.79 12.98
CA THR A 77 15.70 -11.54 14.19
C THR A 77 15.34 -10.20 14.82
N ARG A 78 14.70 -9.32 14.07
CA ARG A 78 14.23 -8.02 14.55
C ARG A 78 12.89 -7.68 13.88
N ILE A 79 11.96 -7.16 14.67
CA ILE A 79 10.65 -6.69 14.20
C ILE A 79 10.47 -5.26 14.68
N ILE A 80 10.17 -4.36 13.74
CA ILE A 80 9.97 -2.93 13.97
C ILE A 80 8.58 -2.57 13.47
N GLY A 81 7.85 -1.78 14.25
CA GLY A 81 6.51 -1.33 13.90
C GLY A 81 5.42 -2.11 14.62
N ASP A 82 4.19 -1.66 14.44
CA ASP A 82 3.01 -2.19 15.12
C ASP A 82 2.08 -2.86 14.11
N ARG A 83 1.29 -2.10 13.37
CA ARG A 83 0.38 -2.63 12.36
C ARG A 83 1.14 -3.01 11.09
N MET A 84 1.84 -2.06 10.49
CA MET A 84 2.83 -2.35 9.46
C MET A 84 4.16 -2.62 10.12
N LYS A 85 4.76 -3.75 9.79
CA LYS A 85 6.00 -4.22 10.39
C LYS A 85 7.09 -4.31 9.35
N VAL A 86 8.28 -3.89 9.74
CA VAL A 86 9.52 -4.25 9.05
C VAL A 86 10.12 -5.40 9.83
N MET A 87 10.22 -6.56 9.20
CA MET A 87 10.82 -7.75 9.79
C MET A 87 12.16 -7.98 9.13
N VAL A 88 13.22 -8.01 9.94
CA VAL A 88 14.59 -8.12 9.46
C VAL A 88 15.15 -9.49 9.80
N ASP A 89 15.68 -10.15 8.79
CA ASP A 89 16.51 -11.36 8.91
C ASP A 89 17.97 -10.92 8.79
N GLU A 90 18.60 -10.66 9.95
CA GLU A 90 19.97 -10.11 10.01
C GLU A 90 20.99 -11.10 9.44
N LEU A 91 20.82 -12.40 9.68
CA LEU A 91 21.72 -13.43 9.16
C LEU A 91 21.64 -13.54 7.62
N GLY A 92 20.43 -13.43 7.09
CA GLY A 92 20.20 -13.43 5.64
C GLY A 92 20.42 -12.08 4.97
N ASN A 93 20.69 -11.02 5.72
CA ASN A 93 20.85 -9.65 5.23
C ASN A 93 19.69 -9.19 4.35
N ARG A 94 18.46 -9.42 4.83
CA ARG A 94 17.21 -9.17 4.09
C ARG A 94 16.08 -8.79 5.02
N PHE A 95 15.05 -8.18 4.46
CA PHE A 95 13.87 -7.78 5.22
C PHE A 95 12.59 -7.93 4.39
N ILE A 96 11.47 -7.89 5.09
CA ILE A 96 10.12 -7.82 4.52
C ILE A 96 9.34 -6.70 5.20
N VAL A 97 8.36 -6.16 4.48
CA VAL A 97 7.39 -5.18 5.02
C VAL A 97 6.00 -5.78 4.88
N THR A 98 5.32 -5.99 5.99
CA THR A 98 4.01 -6.65 6.00
C THR A 98 3.17 -6.26 7.21
N SER A 99 1.86 -6.25 7.05
CA SER A 99 0.91 -6.17 8.16
C SER A 99 0.42 -7.53 8.63
N SER A 100 0.77 -8.59 7.92
CA SER A 100 0.33 -9.95 8.20
C SER A 100 1.16 -10.62 9.30
N ASN A 101 0.51 -11.43 10.12
CA ASN A 101 1.17 -12.32 11.06
C ASN A 101 1.52 -13.68 10.42
N ASP A 102 0.93 -13.99 9.26
CA ASP A 102 1.21 -15.19 8.48
C ASP A 102 1.93 -14.79 7.19
N ILE A 103 3.27 -14.75 7.26
CA ILE A 103 4.11 -14.32 6.15
C ILE A 103 4.10 -15.31 4.98
N LEU A 104 3.94 -16.60 5.23
CA LEU A 104 3.89 -17.60 4.16
C LEU A 104 2.64 -17.45 3.31
N LYS A 105 1.51 -17.12 3.94
CA LYS A 105 0.25 -16.86 3.24
C LYS A 105 0.27 -15.51 2.51
N ALA A 106 0.75 -14.47 3.16
CA ALA A 106 0.78 -13.11 2.61
C ALA A 106 1.82 -12.95 1.51
N ASN A 107 2.88 -13.72 1.53
CA ASN A 107 3.98 -13.66 0.58
C ASN A 107 4.56 -12.24 0.41
N PRO A 108 5.00 -11.57 1.48
CA PRO A 108 5.66 -10.28 1.34
C PRO A 108 6.98 -10.39 0.59
N ASP A 109 7.28 -9.38 -0.22
CA ASP A 109 8.51 -9.36 -1.02
C ASP A 109 9.74 -9.33 -0.10
N ILE A 110 10.65 -10.26 -0.32
CA ILE A 110 11.95 -10.27 0.35
C ILE A 110 12.88 -9.30 -0.36
N ILE A 111 13.38 -8.34 0.38
CA ILE A 111 14.31 -7.33 -0.12
C ILE A 111 15.67 -7.55 0.54
N SER A 112 16.71 -7.66 -0.28
CA SER A 112 18.08 -7.63 0.22
C SER A 112 18.40 -6.23 0.77
N ILE A 113 19.02 -6.15 1.93
CA ILE A 113 19.46 -4.86 2.51
C ILE A 113 20.43 -4.17 1.56
N SER A 114 21.23 -4.91 0.81
CA SER A 114 22.15 -4.36 -0.20
C SER A 114 21.44 -3.69 -1.40
N ASP A 115 20.16 -3.98 -1.61
CA ASP A 115 19.35 -3.35 -2.66
C ASP A 115 18.64 -2.06 -2.22
N VAL A 116 18.77 -1.68 -0.97
CA VAL A 116 18.25 -0.40 -0.47
C VAL A 116 19.12 0.74 -0.95
N ILE A 117 18.51 1.73 -1.60
CA ILE A 117 19.17 2.94 -2.08
C ILE A 117 19.07 4.05 -1.03
N SER A 118 17.87 4.24 -0.47
CA SER A 118 17.61 5.25 0.54
C SER A 118 16.40 4.88 1.38
N CYS A 119 16.32 5.47 2.57
CA CYS A 119 15.15 5.36 3.44
C CYS A 119 14.84 6.75 4.00
N ASN A 120 13.62 7.23 3.77
CA ASN A 120 13.19 8.57 4.18
C ASN A 120 11.92 8.49 5.01
N LEU A 121 11.80 9.43 5.93
CA LEU A 121 10.56 9.68 6.68
C LEU A 121 9.82 10.84 6.00
N ASP A 122 8.56 10.61 5.63
CA ASP A 122 7.67 11.65 5.11
C ASP A 122 6.57 11.93 6.13
N LEU A 123 6.50 13.17 6.59
CA LEU A 123 5.50 13.63 7.54
C LEU A 123 4.38 14.36 6.80
N LYS A 124 3.16 13.88 6.94
CA LYS A 124 1.95 14.57 6.50
C LYS A 124 1.23 15.17 7.69
N MET A 125 0.97 16.46 7.61
CA MET A 125 0.21 17.20 8.61
C MET A 125 -1.03 17.81 7.98
N GLU A 126 -2.16 17.63 8.64
CA GLU A 126 -3.41 18.32 8.31
C GLU A 126 -3.89 19.07 9.54
N ASP A 127 -4.42 20.29 9.34
CA ASP A 127 -5.04 21.07 10.39
C ASP A 127 -6.54 21.18 10.17
N THR A 128 -7.28 21.15 11.27
CA THR A 128 -8.73 21.35 11.28
C THR A 128 -9.06 22.35 12.36
N GLU A 129 -9.78 23.40 11.99
CA GLU A 129 -10.24 24.38 12.97
C GLU A 129 -11.27 23.78 13.91
N LEU A 130 -11.07 23.94 15.20
CA LEU A 130 -12.03 23.55 16.22
C LEU A 130 -13.13 24.60 16.27
N LYS A 131 -14.36 24.15 16.30
CA LYS A 131 -15.56 25.00 16.42
C LYS A 131 -16.26 24.74 17.75
N GLN A 132 -16.99 25.74 18.21
CA GLN A 132 -17.88 25.64 19.35
C GLN A 132 -19.31 26.02 18.92
N GLU A 133 -20.28 25.63 19.71
CA GLU A 133 -21.67 26.05 19.49
C GLU A 133 -21.96 27.30 20.32
N ASP A 134 -22.64 28.28 19.68
CA ASP A 134 -23.19 29.43 20.37
C ASP A 134 -24.53 29.10 21.07
N ALA A 135 -25.15 30.09 21.71
CA ALA A 135 -26.41 29.91 22.43
C ALA A 135 -27.58 29.45 21.54
N GLN A 136 -27.46 29.60 20.21
CA GLN A 136 -28.48 29.19 19.22
C GLN A 136 -28.10 27.84 18.55
N GLY A 137 -27.05 27.17 19.00
CA GLY A 137 -26.60 25.91 18.44
C GLY A 137 -25.85 26.04 17.10
N LYS A 138 -25.42 27.25 16.72
CA LYS A 138 -24.65 27.50 15.52
C LYS A 138 -23.15 27.27 15.78
N GLU A 139 -22.48 26.57 14.87
CA GLU A 139 -21.04 26.42 14.93
C GLU A 139 -20.33 27.75 14.67
N VAL A 140 -19.48 28.14 15.60
CA VAL A 140 -18.68 29.37 15.54
C VAL A 140 -17.23 29.07 15.93
N SER A 141 -16.31 29.88 15.41
CA SER A 141 -14.90 29.79 15.77
C SER A 141 -14.66 30.23 17.24
N TYR A 142 -13.61 29.65 17.81
CA TYR A 142 -13.04 30.22 19.03
C TYR A 142 -12.34 31.53 18.72
N ASN A 143 -12.17 32.37 19.73
CA ASN A 143 -11.42 33.62 19.62
C ASN A 143 -10.34 33.68 20.72
N PRO A 144 -9.06 33.52 20.38
CA PRO A 144 -8.50 33.25 19.04
C PRO A 144 -8.89 31.86 18.51
N PRO A 145 -8.78 31.64 17.20
CA PRO A 145 -9.04 30.32 16.59
C PRO A 145 -8.18 29.23 17.19
N ARG A 146 -8.76 28.03 17.32
CA ARG A 146 -8.09 26.84 17.85
C ARG A 146 -8.08 25.74 16.78
N TYR A 147 -7.01 24.96 16.72
CA TYR A 147 -6.79 23.94 15.72
C TYR A 147 -6.49 22.59 16.33
N CYS A 148 -6.92 21.54 15.63
CA CYS A 148 -6.45 20.18 15.80
C CYS A 148 -5.50 19.88 14.66
N TYR A 149 -4.31 19.40 14.98
CA TYR A 149 -3.29 18.98 14.02
C TYR A 149 -3.25 17.46 13.97
N SER A 150 -3.43 16.90 12.78
CA SER A 150 -3.35 15.47 12.55
C SER A 150 -2.05 15.14 11.82
N TYR A 151 -1.27 14.22 12.37
CA TYR A 151 0.03 13.82 11.84
C TYR A 151 0.01 12.37 11.38
N ASN A 152 0.53 12.14 10.19
CA ASN A 152 0.77 10.83 9.63
C ASN A 152 2.20 10.71 9.17
N PHE A 153 2.86 9.65 9.62
CA PHE A 153 4.25 9.36 9.31
C PHE A 153 4.30 8.22 8.28
N PHE A 154 5.00 8.47 7.18
CA PHE A 154 5.22 7.47 6.13
C PHE A 154 6.71 7.17 6.02
N ILE A 155 7.02 5.90 5.88
CA ILE A 155 8.36 5.44 5.53
C ILE A 155 8.39 5.19 4.02
N GLU A 156 9.42 5.72 3.36
CA GLU A 156 9.68 5.53 1.94
C GLU A 156 11.06 4.89 1.78
N ILE A 157 11.08 3.65 1.31
CA ILE A 157 12.31 2.91 1.06
C ILE A 157 12.47 2.79 -0.44
N SER A 158 13.51 3.42 -0.99
CA SER A 158 13.90 3.27 -2.39
C SER A 158 14.77 2.05 -2.54
N VAL A 159 14.43 1.18 -3.47
CA VAL A 159 15.08 -0.12 -3.65
C VAL A 159 15.39 -0.40 -5.12
N ARG A 160 16.38 -1.26 -5.35
CA ARG A 160 16.63 -1.88 -6.65
C ARG A 160 15.81 -3.16 -6.73
N ASN A 161 14.74 -3.11 -7.49
CA ASN A 161 13.89 -4.27 -7.75
C ASN A 161 13.33 -4.13 -9.18
N PRO A 162 13.24 -5.22 -9.97
CA PRO A 162 12.76 -5.13 -11.35
C PRO A 162 11.28 -4.73 -11.49
N TRP A 163 10.49 -4.82 -10.40
CA TRP A 163 9.05 -4.63 -10.44
C TRP A 163 8.56 -3.36 -9.77
N PHE A 164 9.33 -2.82 -8.84
CA PHE A 164 9.01 -1.58 -8.13
C PHE A 164 10.29 -0.91 -7.64
N SER A 165 10.26 0.41 -7.53
CA SER A 165 11.39 1.21 -7.09
C SER A 165 11.25 1.75 -5.67
N GLN A 166 10.05 1.67 -5.10
CA GLN A 166 9.77 2.25 -3.80
C GLN A 166 8.80 1.39 -3.00
N ILE A 167 9.09 1.25 -1.72
CA ILE A 167 8.19 0.69 -0.72
C ILE A 167 7.77 1.85 0.18
N ARG A 168 6.47 2.16 0.18
CA ARG A 168 5.90 3.21 1.02
C ARG A 168 4.83 2.64 1.92
N PHE A 169 4.89 2.95 3.19
CA PHE A 169 3.88 2.54 4.15
C PHE A 169 3.73 3.55 5.28
N ARG A 170 2.53 3.56 5.88
CA ARG A 170 2.22 4.38 7.03
C ARG A 170 2.75 3.72 8.30
N LEU A 171 3.50 4.49 9.09
CA LEU A 171 4.12 3.99 10.33
C LEU A 171 3.12 3.94 11.49
N ASN A 172 2.30 4.99 11.66
CA ASN A 172 1.30 5.05 12.73
C ASN A 172 -0.01 4.37 12.29
N SER A 173 -0.60 3.59 13.17
CA SER A 173 -1.84 2.83 12.89
C SER A 173 -3.09 3.73 12.91
N SER A 174 -3.03 4.84 13.60
CA SER A 174 -4.08 5.87 13.66
C SER A 174 -3.46 7.25 13.64
N ASP A 175 -4.21 8.26 13.24
CA ASP A 175 -3.75 9.65 13.24
C ASP A 175 -3.26 10.05 14.62
N ILE A 176 -2.09 10.70 14.66
CA ILE A 176 -1.57 11.31 15.88
C ILE A 176 -2.10 12.74 15.90
N GLU A 177 -2.98 13.03 16.85
CA GLU A 177 -3.63 14.31 16.97
C GLU A 177 -3.01 15.14 18.10
N ILE A 178 -2.71 16.40 17.79
CA ILE A 178 -2.29 17.40 18.76
C ILE A 178 -3.30 18.54 18.68
N VAL A 179 -3.97 18.79 19.81
CA VAL A 179 -4.97 19.85 19.92
C VAL A 179 -4.34 21.05 20.62
N ASP A 180 -4.62 22.25 20.10
CA ASP A 180 -4.26 23.49 20.80
C ASP A 180 -4.89 23.49 22.18
N GLU A 181 -4.06 23.44 23.20
CA GLU A 181 -4.53 23.60 24.58
C GLU A 181 -4.90 25.05 24.82
N PHE A 182 -6.04 25.24 25.42
CA PHE A 182 -6.40 26.53 26.01
C PHE A 182 -5.48 26.74 27.21
N THR A 183 -4.34 27.39 26.99
CA THR A 183 -3.64 28.01 28.09
C THR A 183 -4.49 29.17 28.52
N GLY A 184 -5.32 28.96 29.54
CA GLY A 184 -5.93 30.02 30.28
C GLY A 184 -4.82 30.87 30.87
N ALA A 185 -4.22 31.69 30.01
CA ALA A 185 -3.24 32.68 30.44
C ALA A 185 -3.98 33.72 31.23
N GLY A 186 -3.86 33.59 32.52
CA GLY A 186 -3.84 34.70 33.41
C GLY A 186 -4.99 35.69 33.32
N MET A 187 -5.97 35.40 34.08
CA MET A 187 -6.60 36.51 34.77
C MET A 187 -5.65 36.98 35.84
N GLY A 188 -4.78 37.96 35.49
CA GLY A 188 -4.16 38.85 36.42
C GLY A 188 -5.03 40.05 36.58
#